data_d65543a840bf2e145464c8b09be2727e
#
_entry.id   d65543a840bf2e145464c8b09be2727e
#
_cell.length_a   1.000
_cell.length_b   1.000
_cell.length_c   1.000
_cell.angle_alpha   90.00
_cell.angle_beta   90.00
_cell.angle_gamma   90.00
#
_symmetry.space_group_name_H-M   'P 1'
#
loop_
_entity.id
_entity.type
_entity.pdbx_description
1 polymer ?
#
loop_
_entity_poly.entity_id
_entity_poly.type
_entity_poly.pdbx_seq_one_letter_code
_entity_poly.pdbx_strand_id
1 'polypeptide(L)'
;MKRFAALLTALLLLCLPISGCSREPAATPAEPSAEEDSFELTEETLRRDEDVFSVLIGAVHYDEEGKTRFSSLTVLTRSSEGKMALLTIPKDTRTWVERYDEAGDYRFSGYGDIGSTFALAGNEEIALEKTVESVQRLLGGVRVDHYVLVNSVQMQKLAALCPDGVYLTVQDAIRDYGIEAGYQNIAPHITDYAEYSYLKNIDGTDYPGTDQSKLERHQLLIRTFLQIFSQQLGAMEAEERAEAVQRILSCPMTDLTAQELSDLLTSAELSFEEDEILPGTQMEIHDDSFWIADGAEVKKWVLAHFYPQKEA
;
A
#
# COMPACT_ATOMS: atom_id res chain seq x y z
N MET A 1 0.68 74.03 -24.93
CA MET A 1 0.62 74.05 -23.45
C MET A 1 -0.47 73.19 -22.81
N LYS A 2 -1.48 72.69 -23.55
CA LYS A 2 -2.54 71.84 -22.95
C LYS A 2 -2.16 70.34 -22.78
N ARG A 3 -1.07 69.85 -23.36
CA ARG A 3 -0.60 68.43 -23.25
C ARG A 3 0.37 68.18 -22.09
N PHE A 4 0.98 69.21 -21.54
CA PHE A 4 1.90 69.09 -20.39
C PHE A 4 1.16 69.06 -19.04
N ALA A 5 0.00 69.65 -18.95
CA ALA A 5 -0.80 69.67 -17.72
C ALA A 5 -1.45 68.29 -17.42
N ALA A 6 -1.79 67.52 -18.45
CA ALA A 6 -2.37 66.16 -18.28
C ALA A 6 -1.34 65.10 -17.80
N LEU A 7 -0.07 65.29 -18.13
CA LEU A 7 0.97 64.36 -17.70
C LEU A 7 1.39 64.54 -16.24
N LEU A 8 1.30 65.78 -15.73
CA LEU A 8 1.63 66.08 -14.34
C LEU A 8 0.56 65.62 -13.38
N THR A 9 -0.72 65.59 -13.81
CA THR A 9 -1.87 65.14 -12.99
C THR A 9 -1.88 63.62 -12.88
N ALA A 10 -1.40 62.90 -13.92
CA ALA A 10 -1.28 61.42 -13.88
C ALA A 10 -0.11 60.97 -12.98
N LEU A 11 0.93 61.77 -12.84
CA LEU A 11 2.07 61.41 -11.99
C LEU A 11 1.83 61.67 -10.51
N LEU A 12 0.92 62.62 -10.17
CA LEU A 12 0.55 62.94 -8.78
C LEU A 12 -0.45 61.94 -8.17
N LEU A 13 -1.19 61.19 -8.98
CA LEU A 13 -2.11 60.15 -8.53
C LEU A 13 -1.44 58.82 -8.20
N LEU A 14 -0.16 58.66 -8.54
CA LEU A 14 0.63 57.45 -8.26
C LEU A 14 1.34 57.46 -6.89
N CYS A 15 1.23 58.54 -6.13
CA CYS A 15 1.89 58.71 -4.82
C CYS A 15 0.90 58.70 -3.63
N LEU A 16 -0.26 58.12 -3.77
CA LEU A 16 -1.08 57.82 -2.60
C LEU A 16 -0.49 56.62 -1.86
N PRO A 17 -0.13 56.77 -0.56
CA PRO A 17 0.29 55.57 0.21
C PRO A 17 -0.91 54.67 0.28
N ILE A 18 -0.79 53.50 -0.34
CA ILE A 18 -1.67 52.38 -0.10
C ILE A 18 -1.42 51.97 1.35
N SER A 19 -2.22 52.50 2.30
CA SER A 19 -2.32 51.92 3.64
C SER A 19 -2.97 50.55 3.46
N GLY A 20 -2.15 49.58 3.02
CA GLY A 20 -2.52 48.20 3.03
C GLY A 20 -2.74 47.80 4.48
N CYS A 21 -3.95 47.46 4.83
CA CYS A 21 -4.20 46.60 5.98
C CYS A 21 -3.21 45.43 5.86
N SER A 22 -2.26 45.39 6.77
CA SER A 22 -1.48 44.18 7.00
C SER A 22 -2.46 43.13 7.48
N ARG A 23 -3.04 42.39 6.53
CA ARG A 23 -3.58 41.08 6.84
C ARG A 23 -2.36 40.30 7.29
N GLU A 24 -2.27 39.97 8.57
CA GLU A 24 -1.36 38.92 9.03
C GLU A 24 -1.57 37.74 8.07
N PRO A 25 -0.51 37.24 7.45
CA PRO A 25 -0.64 35.99 6.71
C PRO A 25 -1.24 35.00 7.68
N ALA A 26 -2.40 34.43 7.33
CA ALA A 26 -2.93 33.31 8.04
C ALA A 26 -1.77 32.34 8.23
N ALA A 27 -1.49 31.94 9.46
CA ALA A 27 -0.42 31.02 9.76
C ALA A 27 -0.61 29.83 8.82
N THR A 28 0.33 29.65 7.91
CA THR A 28 0.39 28.45 7.09
C THR A 28 0.38 27.31 8.10
N PRO A 29 -0.51 26.32 8.01
CA PRO A 29 -0.44 25.15 8.86
C PRO A 29 1.00 24.67 8.80
N ALA A 30 1.66 24.52 9.96
CA ALA A 30 3.01 24.02 10.00
C ALA A 30 3.00 22.71 9.23
N GLU A 31 3.84 22.56 8.21
CA GLU A 31 4.07 21.24 7.63
C GLU A 31 4.41 20.31 8.79
N PRO A 32 3.77 19.13 8.89
CA PRO A 32 4.16 18.14 9.89
C PRO A 32 5.69 17.97 9.75
N SER A 33 6.41 18.13 10.86
CA SER A 33 7.85 18.02 10.82
C SER A 33 8.23 16.61 10.36
N ALA A 34 9.31 16.48 9.59
CA ALA A 34 9.78 15.17 9.13
C ALA A 34 10.03 14.18 10.29
N GLU A 35 10.11 14.69 11.52
CA GLU A 35 10.26 13.91 12.76
C GLU A 35 8.93 13.30 13.26
N GLU A 36 7.76 13.81 12.83
CA GLU A 36 6.44 13.28 13.24
C GLU A 36 6.00 12.07 12.37
N ASP A 37 6.53 11.93 11.15
CA ASP A 37 6.10 10.92 10.20
C ASP A 37 6.94 9.62 10.27
N SER A 38 8.05 9.60 11.03
CA SER A 38 8.93 8.44 11.11
C SER A 38 9.40 8.18 12.53
N PHE A 39 9.50 6.91 12.90
CA PHE A 39 10.20 6.48 14.10
C PHE A 39 11.40 5.63 13.69
N GLU A 40 12.48 5.68 14.48
CA GLU A 40 13.63 4.81 14.28
C GLU A 40 13.68 3.75 15.40
N LEU A 41 13.89 2.51 15.00
CA LEU A 41 14.24 1.45 15.92
C LEU A 41 15.76 1.51 16.11
N THR A 42 16.22 1.78 17.33
CA THR A 42 17.64 1.79 17.60
C THR A 42 18.18 0.37 17.72
N GLU A 43 19.25 0.04 16.98
CA GLU A 43 19.87 -1.30 16.95
C GLU A 43 20.28 -1.82 18.34
N GLU A 44 20.51 -0.94 19.31
CA GLU A 44 20.94 -1.33 20.67
C GLU A 44 19.83 -2.02 21.49
N THR A 45 18.57 -1.82 21.13
CA THR A 45 17.43 -2.28 21.95
C THR A 45 16.65 -3.44 21.35
N LEU A 46 16.71 -3.63 20.03
CA LEU A 46 15.83 -4.55 19.33
C LEU A 46 16.58 -5.31 18.22
N ARG A 47 17.01 -6.53 18.53
CA ARG A 47 17.33 -7.48 17.47
C ARG A 47 16.03 -8.04 16.94
N ARG A 48 15.74 -7.80 15.65
CA ARG A 48 14.67 -8.52 14.95
C ARG A 48 14.80 -10.01 15.23
N ASP A 49 13.70 -10.67 15.51
CA ASP A 49 13.67 -12.12 15.59
C ASP A 49 14.02 -12.68 14.20
N GLU A 50 15.15 -13.39 14.09
CA GLU A 50 15.61 -13.96 12.82
C GLU A 50 14.63 -15.02 12.28
N ASP A 51 13.75 -15.53 13.13
CA ASP A 51 12.72 -16.51 12.78
C ASP A 51 11.43 -15.85 12.22
N VAL A 52 11.32 -14.52 12.23
CA VAL A 52 10.21 -13.82 11.58
C VAL A 52 10.44 -13.71 10.09
N PHE A 53 9.54 -14.26 9.31
CA PHE A 53 9.49 -14.15 7.86
C PHE A 53 8.54 -13.02 7.44
N SER A 54 8.95 -12.19 6.48
CA SER A 54 8.14 -11.06 6.03
C SER A 54 8.12 -10.90 4.52
N VAL A 55 6.94 -10.54 3.98
CA VAL A 55 6.72 -10.36 2.54
C VAL A 55 5.93 -9.08 2.30
N LEU A 56 6.42 -8.24 1.39
CA LEU A 56 5.65 -7.12 0.86
C LEU A 56 4.79 -7.60 -0.32
N ILE A 57 3.48 -7.56 -0.18
CA ILE A 57 2.53 -7.91 -1.23
C ILE A 57 1.99 -6.62 -1.83
N GLY A 58 2.23 -6.39 -3.12
CA GLY A 58 1.76 -5.20 -3.84
C GLY A 58 0.70 -5.56 -4.89
N ALA A 59 -0.45 -4.90 -4.81
CA ALA A 59 -1.42 -4.90 -5.91
C ALA A 59 -1.08 -3.74 -6.85
N VAL A 60 -0.79 -4.06 -8.12
CA VAL A 60 -0.36 -3.07 -9.11
C VAL A 60 -1.37 -2.94 -10.25
N HIS A 61 -1.52 -1.72 -10.76
CA HIS A 61 -2.34 -1.40 -11.92
C HIS A 61 -1.61 -0.41 -12.84
N TYR A 62 -2.12 -0.26 -14.06
CA TYR A 62 -1.66 0.78 -14.98
C TYR A 62 -2.59 1.99 -14.89
N ASP A 63 -2.02 3.17 -14.70
CA ASP A 63 -2.78 4.42 -14.77
C ASP A 63 -3.15 4.81 -16.22
N GLU A 64 -3.84 5.93 -16.38
CA GLU A 64 -4.26 6.44 -17.70
C GLU A 64 -3.08 6.76 -18.63
N GLU A 65 -1.90 7.02 -18.07
CA GLU A 65 -0.65 7.27 -18.81
C GLU A 65 0.12 5.96 -19.11
N GLY A 66 -0.40 4.81 -18.67
CA GLY A 66 0.22 3.50 -18.82
C GLY A 66 1.36 3.23 -17.84
N LYS A 67 1.50 4.05 -16.80
CA LYS A 67 2.50 3.84 -15.75
C LYS A 67 1.98 2.88 -14.69
N THR A 68 2.85 2.03 -14.20
CA THR A 68 2.52 1.12 -13.10
C THR A 68 2.44 1.88 -11.78
N ARG A 69 1.34 1.69 -11.06
CA ARG A 69 1.10 2.25 -9.72
C ARG A 69 0.60 1.17 -8.79
N PHE A 70 0.78 1.37 -7.50
CA PHE A 70 0.16 0.51 -6.50
C PHE A 70 -1.28 0.93 -6.21
N SER A 71 -2.19 -0.04 -6.17
CA SER A 71 -3.53 0.14 -5.59
C SER A 71 -3.53 -0.11 -4.08
N SER A 72 -2.65 -0.96 -3.61
CA SER A 72 -2.35 -1.17 -2.18
C SER A 72 -1.01 -1.87 -2.02
N LEU A 73 -0.45 -1.74 -0.83
CA LEU A 73 0.71 -2.48 -0.35
C LEU A 73 0.32 -3.17 0.95
N THR A 74 0.71 -4.43 1.15
CA THR A 74 0.41 -5.17 2.39
C THR A 74 1.69 -5.86 2.85
N VAL A 75 2.08 -5.62 4.09
CA VAL A 75 3.16 -6.36 4.73
C VAL A 75 2.54 -7.55 5.44
N LEU A 76 2.93 -8.74 5.00
CA LEU A 76 2.64 -10.01 5.68
C LEU A 76 3.83 -10.34 6.57
N THR A 77 3.60 -10.61 7.84
CA THR A 77 4.59 -11.20 8.74
C THR A 77 4.13 -12.60 9.15
N ARG A 78 5.10 -13.47 9.40
CA ARG A 78 4.88 -14.79 9.97
C ARG A 78 5.92 -15.04 11.04
N SER A 79 5.45 -15.30 12.26
CA SER A 79 6.33 -15.65 13.39
C SER A 79 6.86 -17.08 13.32
N SER A 80 7.84 -17.41 14.13
CA SER A 80 8.33 -18.80 14.31
C SER A 80 7.24 -19.78 14.77
N GLU A 81 6.19 -19.28 15.44
CA GLU A 81 5.04 -20.07 15.86
C GLU A 81 4.00 -20.30 14.75
N GLY A 82 4.23 -19.71 13.56
CA GLY A 82 3.31 -19.81 12.42
C GLY A 82 2.15 -18.80 12.42
N LYS A 83 2.14 -17.88 13.39
CA LYS A 83 1.14 -16.80 13.45
C LYS A 83 1.41 -15.76 12.39
N MET A 84 0.37 -15.36 11.68
CA MET A 84 0.45 -14.38 10.59
C MET A 84 -0.28 -13.09 10.96
N ALA A 85 0.26 -11.96 10.52
CA ALA A 85 -0.40 -10.66 10.58
C ALA A 85 -0.26 -9.92 9.25
N LEU A 86 -1.26 -9.14 8.90
CA LEU A 86 -1.31 -8.31 7.70
C LEU A 86 -1.41 -6.83 8.09
N LEU A 87 -0.50 -6.01 7.60
CA LEU A 87 -0.59 -4.55 7.67
C LEU A 87 -0.75 -4.01 6.26
N THR A 88 -1.93 -3.50 5.95
CA THR A 88 -2.19 -2.91 4.62
C THR A 88 -1.96 -1.41 4.64
N ILE A 89 -1.14 -0.94 3.74
CA ILE A 89 -0.70 0.44 3.59
C ILE A 89 -1.53 1.09 2.49
N PRO A 90 -2.29 2.16 2.80
CA PRO A 90 -3.00 2.94 1.79
C PRO A 90 -2.04 3.51 0.74
N LYS A 91 -2.44 3.49 -0.53
CA LYS A 91 -1.62 3.98 -1.65
C LYS A 91 -1.22 5.45 -1.54
N ASP A 92 -2.06 6.26 -0.90
CA ASP A 92 -1.87 7.69 -0.66
C ASP A 92 -1.09 7.99 0.64
N THR A 93 -0.50 6.96 1.27
CA THR A 93 0.36 7.15 2.45
C THR A 93 1.55 8.04 2.08
N ARG A 94 1.67 9.15 2.82
CA ARG A 94 2.77 10.11 2.64
C ARG A 94 4.08 9.49 3.13
N THR A 95 5.07 9.46 2.26
CA THR A 95 6.41 8.97 2.57
C THR A 95 7.46 9.70 1.74
N TRP A 96 8.73 9.48 2.05
CA TRP A 96 9.83 9.98 1.23
C TRP A 96 9.95 9.12 -0.02
N VAL A 97 9.80 9.74 -1.19
CA VAL A 97 9.91 9.10 -2.50
C VAL A 97 11.06 9.67 -3.31
N GLU A 98 11.64 8.84 -4.16
CA GLU A 98 12.73 9.22 -5.05
C GLU A 98 12.29 9.07 -6.50
N ARG A 99 12.72 9.99 -7.35
CA ARG A 99 12.45 9.95 -8.78
C ARG A 99 13.71 9.67 -9.57
N TYR A 100 13.59 8.77 -10.51
CA TYR A 100 14.62 8.40 -11.46
C TYR A 100 14.10 8.57 -12.89
N ASP A 101 14.98 8.71 -13.87
CA ASP A 101 14.59 8.67 -15.27
C ASP A 101 14.63 7.22 -15.83
N GLU A 102 14.28 7.08 -17.12
CA GLU A 102 14.28 5.79 -17.80
C GLU A 102 15.67 5.11 -17.88
N ALA A 103 16.73 5.89 -17.78
CA ALA A 103 18.10 5.38 -17.73
C ALA A 103 18.51 4.92 -16.32
N GLY A 104 17.70 5.20 -15.31
CA GLY A 104 17.98 4.89 -13.91
C GLY A 104 18.79 5.98 -13.20
N ASP A 105 18.93 7.16 -13.80
CA ASP A 105 19.63 8.27 -13.17
C ASP A 105 18.71 9.01 -12.19
N TYR A 106 19.21 9.21 -10.95
CA TYR A 106 18.50 9.98 -9.93
C TYR A 106 18.18 11.41 -10.40
N ARG A 107 16.97 11.87 -10.13
CA ARG A 107 16.51 13.21 -10.51
C ARG A 107 16.23 14.09 -9.31
N PHE A 108 15.39 13.65 -8.40
CA PHE A 108 15.11 14.36 -7.14
C PHE A 108 14.43 13.42 -6.13
N SER A 109 14.31 13.88 -4.89
CA SER A 109 13.56 13.24 -3.84
C SER A 109 12.69 14.24 -3.09
N GLY A 110 11.64 13.76 -2.44
CA GLY A 110 10.72 14.57 -1.65
C GLY A 110 9.60 13.74 -1.07
N TYR A 111 8.71 14.39 -0.34
CA TYR A 111 7.51 13.74 0.15
C TYR A 111 6.50 13.57 -0.99
N GLY A 112 5.90 12.38 -1.07
CA GLY A 112 4.88 11.99 -2.03
C GLY A 112 4.07 10.80 -1.52
N ASP A 113 3.16 10.30 -2.34
CA ASP A 113 2.40 9.10 -2.03
C ASP A 113 3.19 7.82 -2.32
N ILE A 114 3.05 6.81 -1.45
CA ILE A 114 3.76 5.54 -1.60
C ILE A 114 3.31 4.76 -2.84
N GLY A 115 2.06 4.96 -3.28
CA GLY A 115 1.50 4.32 -4.46
C GLY A 115 2.18 4.74 -5.77
N SER A 116 2.84 5.90 -5.79
CA SER A 116 3.55 6.41 -6.96
C SER A 116 5.01 5.94 -7.05
N THR A 117 5.58 5.31 -6.03
CA THR A 117 7.00 4.92 -5.99
C THR A 117 7.43 4.14 -7.22
N PHE A 118 6.59 3.21 -7.68
CA PHE A 118 6.87 2.42 -8.88
C PHE A 118 6.91 3.28 -10.15
N ALA A 119 5.95 4.18 -10.31
CA ALA A 119 5.88 5.07 -11.48
C ALA A 119 7.02 6.10 -11.53
N LEU A 120 7.63 6.42 -10.39
CA LEU A 120 8.69 7.42 -10.27
C LEU A 120 10.10 6.85 -10.50
N ALA A 121 10.25 5.55 -10.56
CA ALA A 121 11.56 4.91 -10.50
C ALA A 121 12.22 4.66 -11.87
N GLY A 122 11.58 4.99 -12.98
CA GLY A 122 12.15 4.92 -14.33
C GLY A 122 12.30 3.51 -14.91
N ASN A 123 12.66 2.51 -14.11
CA ASN A 123 12.70 1.10 -14.49
C ASN A 123 12.24 0.19 -13.34
N GLU A 124 11.92 -1.06 -13.68
CA GLU A 124 11.26 -2.00 -12.79
C GLU A 124 12.13 -2.44 -11.60
N GLU A 125 13.44 -2.61 -11.80
CA GLU A 125 14.38 -3.03 -10.75
C GLU A 125 14.52 -1.94 -9.68
N ILE A 126 14.75 -0.70 -10.08
CA ILE A 126 14.82 0.45 -9.18
C ILE A 126 13.46 0.66 -8.50
N ALA A 127 12.35 0.49 -9.24
CA ALA A 127 11.01 0.63 -8.71
C ALA A 127 10.74 -0.28 -7.51
N LEU A 128 11.11 -1.54 -7.63
CA LEU A 128 10.98 -2.52 -6.55
C LEU A 128 11.84 -2.16 -5.35
N GLU A 129 13.14 -1.88 -5.58
CA GLU A 129 14.06 -1.47 -4.51
C GLU A 129 13.53 -0.27 -3.75
N LYS A 130 13.13 0.80 -4.45
CA LYS A 130 12.67 2.04 -3.83
C LYS A 130 11.31 1.90 -3.14
N THR A 131 10.44 1.03 -3.63
CA THR A 131 9.19 0.71 -2.93
C THR A 131 9.46 -0.02 -1.62
N VAL A 132 10.31 -1.04 -1.64
CA VAL A 132 10.70 -1.77 -0.42
C VAL A 132 11.37 -0.84 0.58
N GLU A 133 12.30 0.01 0.15
CA GLU A 133 12.95 1.02 1.00
C GLU A 133 11.94 1.99 1.62
N SER A 134 10.95 2.46 0.85
CA SER A 134 9.91 3.37 1.33
C SER A 134 9.03 2.71 2.40
N VAL A 135 8.65 1.44 2.19
CA VAL A 135 7.92 0.66 3.19
C VAL A 135 8.77 0.42 4.44
N GLN A 136 10.03 0.01 4.30
CA GLN A 136 10.92 -0.21 5.42
C GLN A 136 11.10 1.08 6.26
N ARG A 137 11.25 2.24 5.61
CA ARG A 137 11.32 3.54 6.27
C ARG A 137 10.04 3.84 7.05
N LEU A 138 8.88 3.61 6.47
CA LEU A 138 7.58 3.76 7.14
C LEU A 138 7.46 2.87 8.39
N LEU A 139 8.09 1.69 8.35
CA LEU A 139 8.13 0.72 9.45
C LEU A 139 9.33 0.94 10.40
N GLY A 140 9.95 2.14 10.41
CA GLY A 140 11.05 2.47 11.31
C GLY A 140 12.37 1.81 10.96
N GLY A 141 12.59 1.44 9.71
CA GLY A 141 13.82 0.84 9.21
C GLY A 141 13.88 -0.69 9.32
N VAL A 142 12.79 -1.35 9.77
CA VAL A 142 12.76 -2.81 9.83
C VAL A 142 12.82 -3.41 8.42
N ARG A 143 13.67 -4.43 8.25
CA ARG A 143 13.83 -5.11 6.96
C ARG A 143 12.61 -5.95 6.63
N VAL A 144 12.12 -5.82 5.40
CA VAL A 144 11.19 -6.76 4.76
C VAL A 144 12.00 -7.71 3.87
N ASP A 145 11.75 -9.01 3.96
CA ASP A 145 12.63 -10.03 3.37
C ASP A 145 12.37 -10.22 1.88
N HIS A 146 11.11 -10.29 1.49
CA HIS A 146 10.68 -10.65 0.14
C HIS A 146 9.57 -9.75 -0.36
N TYR A 147 9.28 -9.85 -1.66
CA TYR A 147 8.13 -9.19 -2.27
C TYR A 147 7.31 -10.13 -3.18
N VAL A 148 6.05 -9.79 -3.33
CA VAL A 148 5.10 -10.42 -4.28
C VAL A 148 4.28 -9.30 -4.92
N LEU A 149 4.38 -9.11 -6.23
CA LEU A 149 3.57 -8.14 -6.96
C LEU A 149 2.55 -8.86 -7.84
N VAL A 150 1.30 -8.40 -7.77
CA VAL A 150 0.18 -9.00 -8.49
C VAL A 150 -0.61 -7.91 -9.22
N ASN A 151 -0.80 -8.06 -10.52
CA ASN A 151 -1.75 -7.29 -11.30
C ASN A 151 -3.04 -8.09 -11.55
N SER A 152 -4.01 -7.47 -12.21
CA SER A 152 -5.32 -8.09 -12.51
C SER A 152 -5.20 -9.41 -13.30
N VAL A 153 -4.28 -9.49 -14.27
CA VAL A 153 -4.06 -10.72 -15.06
C VAL A 153 -3.46 -11.82 -14.21
N GLN A 154 -2.50 -11.47 -13.38
CA GLN A 154 -1.86 -12.43 -12.46
C GLN A 154 -2.83 -12.92 -11.39
N MET A 155 -3.71 -12.05 -10.89
CA MET A 155 -4.77 -12.41 -9.95
C MET A 155 -5.76 -13.41 -10.56
N GLN A 156 -6.16 -13.21 -11.82
CA GLN A 156 -6.99 -14.19 -12.53
C GLN A 156 -6.28 -15.55 -12.71
N LYS A 157 -4.97 -15.55 -12.99
CA LYS A 157 -4.18 -16.78 -13.06
C LYS A 157 -4.13 -17.50 -11.71
N LEU A 158 -3.93 -16.78 -10.62
CA LEU A 158 -3.97 -17.36 -9.26
C LEU A 158 -5.33 -17.94 -8.95
N ALA A 159 -6.43 -17.24 -9.28
CA ALA A 159 -7.79 -17.77 -9.10
C ALA A 159 -8.05 -19.03 -9.92
N ALA A 160 -7.47 -19.13 -11.12
CA ALA A 160 -7.59 -20.33 -11.96
C ALA A 160 -6.83 -21.55 -11.40
N LEU A 161 -5.89 -21.35 -10.46
CA LEU A 161 -5.25 -22.45 -9.72
C LEU A 161 -6.10 -22.98 -8.56
N CYS A 162 -7.25 -22.38 -8.28
CA CYS A 162 -8.19 -22.79 -7.23
C CYS A 162 -9.31 -23.63 -7.87
N PRO A 163 -9.22 -24.98 -7.93
CA PRO A 163 -10.14 -25.83 -8.68
C PRO A 163 -11.58 -25.76 -8.15
N ASP A 164 -11.74 -25.57 -6.85
CA ASP A 164 -13.05 -25.41 -6.20
C ASP A 164 -13.56 -23.97 -6.24
N GLY A 165 -12.79 -23.04 -6.82
CA GLY A 165 -13.09 -21.61 -6.84
C GLY A 165 -12.53 -20.81 -5.65
N VAL A 166 -12.80 -19.51 -5.63
CA VAL A 166 -12.41 -18.59 -4.56
C VAL A 166 -13.67 -18.14 -3.84
N TYR A 167 -13.97 -18.79 -2.71
CA TYR A 167 -15.15 -18.50 -1.92
C TYR A 167 -14.84 -17.56 -0.75
N LEU A 168 -15.62 -16.50 -0.65
CA LEU A 168 -15.57 -15.60 0.49
C LEU A 168 -16.94 -14.96 0.76
N THR A 169 -17.07 -14.30 1.90
CA THR A 169 -18.26 -13.52 2.22
C THR A 169 -18.07 -12.09 1.72
N VAL A 170 -18.85 -11.72 0.72
CA VAL A 170 -18.96 -10.33 0.25
C VAL A 170 -19.85 -9.59 1.22
N GLN A 171 -19.33 -8.52 1.83
CA GLN A 171 -20.10 -7.75 2.81
C GLN A 171 -21.17 -6.90 2.11
N ASP A 172 -20.77 -6.14 1.09
CA ASP A 172 -21.65 -5.25 0.34
C ASP A 172 -21.69 -5.63 -1.14
N ALA A 173 -22.90 -5.66 -1.71
CA ALA A 173 -23.07 -5.99 -3.11
C ALA A 173 -22.40 -4.96 -4.03
N ILE A 174 -21.62 -5.42 -5.01
CA ILE A 174 -21.03 -4.59 -6.07
C ILE A 174 -21.88 -4.77 -7.33
N ARG A 175 -22.99 -4.05 -7.38
CA ARG A 175 -24.07 -4.24 -8.37
C ARG A 175 -23.62 -4.01 -9.80
N ASP A 176 -22.70 -3.09 -10.02
CA ASP A 176 -22.18 -2.75 -11.36
C ASP A 176 -21.50 -3.96 -12.03
N TYR A 177 -21.04 -4.92 -11.22
CA TYR A 177 -20.38 -6.15 -11.68
C TYR A 177 -21.18 -7.42 -11.38
N GLY A 178 -22.42 -7.29 -10.91
CA GLY A 178 -23.26 -8.42 -10.59
C GLY A 178 -22.80 -9.27 -9.40
N ILE A 179 -21.99 -8.67 -8.51
CA ILE A 179 -21.51 -9.33 -7.29
C ILE A 179 -22.51 -9.03 -6.17
N GLU A 180 -23.19 -10.06 -5.69
CA GLU A 180 -24.17 -9.92 -4.60
C GLU A 180 -23.47 -9.99 -3.23
N ALA A 181 -24.15 -9.52 -2.17
CA ALA A 181 -23.69 -9.71 -0.81
C ALA A 181 -23.90 -11.18 -0.37
N GLY A 182 -23.02 -11.68 0.51
CA GLY A 182 -23.11 -13.03 1.06
C GLY A 182 -21.96 -13.95 0.62
N TYR A 183 -22.03 -15.20 1.05
CA TYR A 183 -21.01 -16.22 0.75
C TYR A 183 -21.15 -16.72 -0.68
N GLN A 184 -20.13 -16.48 -1.51
CA GLN A 184 -20.14 -16.85 -2.92
C GLN A 184 -18.75 -17.07 -3.51
N ASN A 185 -18.70 -17.71 -4.69
CA ASN A 185 -17.49 -17.84 -5.48
C ASN A 185 -17.25 -16.54 -6.27
N ILE A 186 -16.17 -15.84 -5.97
CA ILE A 186 -15.79 -14.60 -6.66
C ILE A 186 -14.76 -14.81 -7.78
N ALA A 187 -14.25 -16.02 -8.00
CA ALA A 187 -13.23 -16.27 -9.02
C ALA A 187 -13.58 -15.68 -10.40
N PRO A 188 -14.83 -15.73 -10.91
CA PRO A 188 -15.20 -15.13 -12.17
C PRO A 188 -15.12 -13.59 -12.20
N HIS A 189 -15.21 -12.95 -11.05
CA HIS A 189 -15.25 -11.50 -10.86
C HIS A 189 -14.13 -10.98 -9.96
N ILE A 190 -13.06 -11.77 -9.79
CA ILE A 190 -12.03 -11.49 -8.77
C ILE A 190 -11.35 -10.15 -8.98
N THR A 191 -11.11 -9.77 -10.24
CA THR A 191 -10.51 -8.48 -10.58
C THR A 191 -11.46 -7.32 -10.25
N ASP A 192 -12.73 -7.45 -10.63
CA ASP A 192 -13.75 -6.43 -10.36
C ASP A 192 -13.91 -6.26 -8.85
N TYR A 193 -13.94 -7.36 -8.11
CA TYR A 193 -14.03 -7.35 -6.65
C TYR A 193 -12.83 -6.66 -5.99
N ALA A 194 -11.62 -6.94 -6.46
CA ALA A 194 -10.40 -6.36 -5.92
C ALA A 194 -10.26 -4.86 -6.23
N GLU A 195 -10.52 -4.47 -7.50
CA GLU A 195 -10.24 -3.12 -7.97
C GLU A 195 -11.38 -2.14 -7.74
N TYR A 196 -12.57 -2.62 -7.35
CA TYR A 196 -13.70 -1.73 -7.15
C TYR A 196 -13.43 -0.71 -6.04
N SER A 197 -13.41 0.56 -6.42
CA SER A 197 -13.05 1.66 -5.52
C SER A 197 -14.27 2.44 -4.99
N TYR A 198 -15.46 2.24 -5.59
CA TYR A 198 -16.63 3.05 -5.29
C TYR A 198 -17.84 2.20 -4.95
N LEU A 199 -18.15 2.09 -3.66
CA LEU A 199 -19.48 1.73 -3.22
C LEU A 199 -20.34 3.00 -3.30
N LYS A 200 -21.39 2.96 -4.12
CA LYS A 200 -22.32 4.08 -4.23
C LYS A 200 -23.53 3.89 -3.34
N ASN A 201 -23.96 4.96 -2.67
CA ASN A 201 -25.24 5.00 -2.04
C ASN A 201 -26.37 4.81 -3.07
N ILE A 202 -27.58 4.49 -2.61
CA ILE A 202 -28.77 4.34 -3.46
C ILE A 202 -29.07 5.61 -4.27
N ASP A 203 -28.69 6.77 -3.78
CA ASP A 203 -28.80 8.07 -4.44
C ASP A 203 -27.65 8.37 -5.42
N GLY A 204 -26.69 7.45 -5.56
CA GLY A 204 -25.55 7.58 -6.46
C GLY A 204 -24.37 8.37 -5.89
N THR A 205 -24.42 8.79 -4.62
CA THR A 205 -23.27 9.40 -3.93
C THR A 205 -22.29 8.34 -3.47
N ASP A 206 -21.00 8.69 -3.37
CA ASP A 206 -19.96 7.77 -2.91
C ASP A 206 -20.09 7.55 -1.39
N TYR A 207 -19.80 6.32 -0.95
CA TYR A 207 -19.68 6.04 0.48
C TYR A 207 -18.42 6.70 1.04
N PRO A 208 -18.49 7.35 2.19
CA PRO A 208 -17.28 7.72 2.93
C PRO A 208 -16.44 6.48 3.26
N GLY A 209 -15.14 6.50 2.99
CA GLY A 209 -14.24 5.39 3.29
C GLY A 209 -14.16 4.31 2.21
N THR A 210 -14.51 4.63 0.97
CA THR A 210 -14.44 3.71 -0.18
C THR A 210 -13.05 3.09 -0.36
N ASP A 211 -11.97 3.82 -0.12
CA ASP A 211 -10.61 3.29 -0.18
C ASP A 211 -10.35 2.29 0.96
N GLN A 212 -10.86 2.50 2.16
CA GLN A 212 -10.77 1.52 3.25
C GLN A 212 -11.43 0.19 2.88
N SER A 213 -12.64 0.22 2.32
CA SER A 213 -13.32 -1.00 1.88
C SER A 213 -12.52 -1.77 0.81
N LYS A 214 -11.80 -1.07 -0.06
CA LYS A 214 -10.89 -1.70 -1.03
C LYS A 214 -9.72 -2.38 -0.32
N LEU A 215 -9.10 -1.72 0.65
CA LEU A 215 -7.99 -2.28 1.42
C LEU A 215 -8.41 -3.53 2.20
N GLU A 216 -9.58 -3.51 2.83
CA GLU A 216 -10.17 -4.66 3.53
C GLU A 216 -10.43 -5.85 2.58
N ARG A 217 -10.90 -5.58 1.35
CA ARG A 217 -11.05 -6.63 0.33
C ARG A 217 -9.71 -7.22 -0.11
N HIS A 218 -8.66 -6.40 -0.23
CA HIS A 218 -7.32 -6.90 -0.54
C HIS A 218 -6.78 -7.79 0.57
N GLN A 219 -6.95 -7.42 1.85
CA GLN A 219 -6.59 -8.28 2.99
C GLN A 219 -7.34 -9.61 2.95
N LEU A 220 -8.66 -9.54 2.74
CA LEU A 220 -9.50 -10.73 2.64
C LEU A 220 -9.06 -11.65 1.49
N LEU A 221 -8.71 -11.10 0.33
CA LEU A 221 -8.20 -11.87 -0.81
C LEU A 221 -6.86 -12.53 -0.51
N ILE A 222 -5.91 -11.78 0.06
CA ILE A 222 -4.59 -12.33 0.46
C ILE A 222 -4.79 -13.51 1.41
N ARG A 223 -5.58 -13.33 2.47
CA ARG A 223 -5.90 -14.37 3.44
C ARG A 223 -6.54 -15.58 2.77
N THR A 224 -7.54 -15.34 1.92
CA THR A 224 -8.27 -16.41 1.23
C THR A 224 -7.34 -17.24 0.34
N PHE A 225 -6.48 -16.61 -0.46
CA PHE A 225 -5.52 -17.32 -1.29
C PHE A 225 -4.52 -18.11 -0.47
N LEU A 226 -3.96 -17.54 0.59
CA LEU A 226 -3.04 -18.23 1.49
C LEU A 226 -3.69 -19.47 2.09
N GLN A 227 -4.94 -19.37 2.57
CA GLN A 227 -5.70 -20.50 3.12
C GLN A 227 -5.97 -21.58 2.08
N ILE A 228 -6.46 -21.20 0.87
CA ILE A 228 -6.74 -22.16 -0.20
C ILE A 228 -5.46 -22.91 -0.59
N PHE A 229 -4.37 -22.18 -0.87
CA PHE A 229 -3.12 -22.81 -1.28
C PHE A 229 -2.50 -23.67 -0.17
N SER A 230 -2.57 -23.23 1.08
CA SER A 230 -2.12 -24.04 2.22
C SER A 230 -2.88 -25.36 2.31
N GLN A 231 -4.20 -25.33 2.23
CA GLN A 231 -5.02 -26.53 2.25
C GLN A 231 -4.72 -27.47 1.08
N GLN A 232 -4.60 -26.92 -0.14
CA GLN A 232 -4.28 -27.69 -1.33
C GLN A 232 -2.91 -28.36 -1.24
N LEU A 233 -1.88 -27.59 -0.90
CA LEU A 233 -0.50 -28.11 -0.80
C LEU A 233 -0.33 -29.08 0.35
N GLY A 234 -1.05 -28.88 1.45
CA GLY A 234 -1.04 -29.80 2.59
C GLY A 234 -1.63 -31.19 2.27
N ALA A 235 -2.55 -31.26 1.29
CA ALA A 235 -3.16 -32.50 0.84
C ALA A 235 -2.36 -33.26 -0.24
N MET A 236 -1.32 -32.65 -0.83
CA MET A 236 -0.55 -33.18 -1.95
C MET A 236 0.67 -33.98 -1.49
N GLU A 237 1.03 -35.00 -2.26
CA GLU A 237 2.32 -35.67 -2.12
C GLU A 237 3.50 -34.73 -2.54
N ALA A 238 4.70 -35.03 -2.09
CA ALA A 238 5.86 -34.10 -2.22
C ALA A 238 6.15 -33.66 -3.66
N GLU A 239 6.06 -34.58 -4.63
CA GLU A 239 6.33 -34.27 -6.04
C GLU A 239 5.25 -33.37 -6.64
N GLU A 240 3.97 -33.70 -6.41
CA GLU A 240 2.82 -32.91 -6.84
C GLU A 240 2.83 -31.51 -6.20
N ARG A 241 3.18 -31.43 -4.92
CA ARG A 241 3.32 -30.19 -4.18
C ARG A 241 4.39 -29.28 -4.80
N ALA A 242 5.57 -29.85 -5.15
CA ALA A 242 6.63 -29.09 -5.78
C ALA A 242 6.18 -28.46 -7.12
N GLU A 243 5.46 -29.22 -7.95
CA GLU A 243 4.89 -28.72 -9.20
C GLU A 243 3.82 -27.62 -8.95
N ALA A 244 2.97 -27.78 -7.95
CA ALA A 244 1.94 -26.82 -7.59
C ALA A 244 2.58 -25.50 -7.10
N VAL A 245 3.61 -25.57 -6.26
CA VAL A 245 4.38 -24.40 -5.80
C VAL A 245 4.98 -23.64 -6.99
N GLN A 246 5.59 -24.34 -7.95
CA GLN A 246 6.14 -23.70 -9.16
C GLN A 246 5.05 -23.02 -10.00
N ARG A 247 3.86 -23.61 -10.11
CA ARG A 247 2.74 -22.97 -10.81
C ARG A 247 2.27 -21.70 -10.11
N ILE A 248 2.18 -21.70 -8.78
CA ILE A 248 1.82 -20.51 -8.00
C ILE A 248 2.88 -19.42 -8.22
N LEU A 249 4.18 -19.71 -8.07
CA LEU A 249 5.28 -18.77 -8.26
C LEU A 249 5.35 -18.18 -9.68
N SER A 250 4.88 -18.91 -10.68
CA SER A 250 4.86 -18.42 -12.07
C SER A 250 3.81 -17.35 -12.35
N CYS A 251 2.89 -17.11 -11.42
CA CYS A 251 1.81 -16.14 -11.59
C CYS A 251 2.22 -14.69 -11.24
N PRO A 252 2.75 -14.40 -10.01
CA PRO A 252 3.15 -13.05 -9.62
C PRO A 252 4.58 -12.73 -10.07
N MET A 253 4.97 -11.46 -9.94
CA MET A 253 6.38 -11.07 -9.89
C MET A 253 6.86 -11.21 -8.44
N THR A 254 7.90 -11.99 -8.18
CA THR A 254 8.38 -12.27 -6.81
C THR A 254 9.83 -12.72 -6.80
N ASP A 255 10.52 -12.49 -5.69
CA ASP A 255 11.83 -13.02 -5.37
C ASP A 255 11.77 -14.26 -4.45
N LEU A 256 10.56 -14.69 -4.06
CA LEU A 256 10.38 -15.91 -3.28
C LEU A 256 10.89 -17.13 -4.03
N THR A 257 11.65 -17.96 -3.33
CA THR A 257 12.02 -19.30 -3.82
C THR A 257 10.87 -20.29 -3.61
N ALA A 258 10.94 -21.42 -4.31
CA ALA A 258 9.96 -22.50 -4.14
C ALA A 258 9.97 -23.07 -2.71
N GLN A 259 11.13 -23.12 -2.06
CA GLN A 259 11.23 -23.58 -0.69
C GLN A 259 10.56 -22.62 0.27
N GLU A 260 10.84 -21.33 0.17
CA GLU A 260 10.23 -20.28 1.03
C GLU A 260 8.72 -20.23 0.89
N LEU A 261 8.18 -20.28 -0.34
CA LEU A 261 6.74 -20.33 -0.54
C LEU A 261 6.15 -21.64 0.01
N SER A 262 6.81 -22.77 -0.19
CA SER A 262 6.38 -24.05 0.39
C SER A 262 6.36 -23.98 1.91
N ASP A 263 7.40 -23.45 2.53
CA ASP A 263 7.50 -23.30 3.99
C ASP A 263 6.45 -22.32 4.53
N LEU A 264 6.19 -21.23 3.81
CA LEU A 264 5.14 -20.28 4.15
C LEU A 264 3.75 -20.96 4.19
N LEU A 265 3.45 -21.81 3.21
CA LEU A 265 2.13 -22.36 3.00
C LEU A 265 1.89 -23.72 3.71
N THR A 266 2.94 -24.48 4.06
CA THR A 266 2.78 -25.85 4.59
C THR A 266 3.22 -26.02 6.04
N SER A 267 3.84 -25.01 6.65
CA SER A 267 4.34 -25.10 8.01
C SER A 267 3.24 -24.77 9.02
N ALA A 268 2.49 -25.75 9.48
CA ALA A 268 1.40 -25.65 10.45
C ALA A 268 0.08 -25.01 9.90
N GLU A 269 -0.96 -25.03 10.69
CA GLU A 269 -2.22 -24.38 10.41
C GLU A 269 -2.02 -22.87 10.33
N LEU A 270 -2.37 -22.24 9.20
CA LEU A 270 -2.26 -20.80 9.06
C LEU A 270 -3.21 -20.10 10.04
N SER A 271 -2.64 -19.46 11.04
CA SER A 271 -3.38 -18.67 12.02
C SER A 271 -3.14 -17.19 11.77
N PHE A 272 -4.20 -16.47 11.42
CA PHE A 272 -4.16 -15.02 11.29
C PHE A 272 -4.57 -14.40 12.61
N GLU A 273 -3.66 -13.65 13.24
CA GLU A 273 -3.93 -12.99 14.53
C GLU A 273 -4.66 -11.68 14.32
N GLU A 274 -4.17 -10.84 13.40
CA GLU A 274 -4.70 -9.50 13.20
C GLU A 274 -4.50 -9.04 11.76
N ASP A 275 -5.54 -8.39 11.20
CA ASP A 275 -5.46 -7.69 9.94
C ASP A 275 -5.67 -6.21 10.23
N GLU A 276 -4.65 -5.39 10.02
CA GLU A 276 -4.73 -3.96 10.24
C GLU A 276 -4.53 -3.17 8.95
N ILE A 277 -5.26 -2.07 8.82
CA ILE A 277 -4.90 -0.99 7.91
C ILE A 277 -3.95 -0.08 8.67
N LEU A 278 -2.89 0.38 8.02
CA LEU A 278 -1.87 1.26 8.60
C LEU A 278 -2.54 2.36 9.44
N PRO A 279 -2.29 2.40 10.77
CA PRO A 279 -2.87 3.43 11.62
C PRO A 279 -2.47 4.83 11.13
N GLY A 280 -3.43 5.72 11.08
CA GLY A 280 -3.18 7.08 10.60
C GLY A 280 -4.44 7.88 10.37
N THR A 281 -4.28 9.03 9.73
CA THR A 281 -5.38 9.95 9.40
C THR A 281 -5.19 10.53 8.01
N GLN A 282 -6.32 10.81 7.33
CA GLN A 282 -6.29 11.51 6.07
C GLN A 282 -6.11 13.01 6.30
N MET A 283 -5.20 13.63 5.55
CA MET A 283 -4.88 15.06 5.66
C MET A 283 -4.69 15.66 4.26
N GLU A 284 -5.21 16.87 4.06
CA GLU A 284 -4.96 17.66 2.85
C GLU A 284 -3.71 18.52 3.03
N ILE A 285 -2.76 18.37 2.11
CA ILE A 285 -1.50 19.15 2.07
C ILE A 285 -1.35 19.69 0.65
N HIS A 286 -1.38 21.02 0.49
CA HIS A 286 -1.25 21.70 -0.82
C HIS A 286 -2.21 21.17 -1.91
N ASP A 287 -3.49 20.99 -1.56
CA ASP A 287 -4.55 20.49 -2.44
C ASP A 287 -4.45 18.98 -2.77
N ASP A 288 -3.43 18.27 -2.29
CA ASP A 288 -3.32 16.81 -2.38
C ASP A 288 -3.77 16.16 -1.07
N SER A 289 -4.44 15.01 -1.18
CA SER A 289 -4.91 14.24 -0.02
C SER A 289 -3.96 13.11 0.28
N PHE A 290 -3.41 13.09 1.50
CA PHE A 290 -2.46 12.08 1.97
C PHE A 290 -2.98 11.34 3.20
N TRP A 291 -2.61 10.08 3.32
CA TRP A 291 -2.69 9.32 4.55
C TRP A 291 -1.42 9.55 5.38
N ILE A 292 -1.56 10.14 6.55
CA ILE A 292 -0.46 10.39 7.48
C ILE A 292 -0.47 9.28 8.52
N ALA A 293 0.61 8.48 8.53
CA ALA A 293 0.75 7.37 9.46
C ALA A 293 0.90 7.85 10.91
N ASP A 294 0.26 7.17 11.85
CA ASP A 294 0.52 7.33 13.29
C ASP A 294 1.77 6.52 13.66
N GLY A 295 2.92 7.19 13.74
CA GLY A 295 4.19 6.54 14.01
C GLY A 295 4.22 5.77 15.34
N ALA A 296 3.45 6.19 16.34
CA ALA A 296 3.39 5.49 17.64
C ALA A 296 2.63 4.16 17.53
N GLU A 297 1.50 4.14 16.81
CA GLU A 297 0.74 2.91 16.59
C GLU A 297 1.45 1.98 15.60
N VAL A 298 2.05 2.52 14.52
CA VAL A 298 2.90 1.73 13.61
C VAL A 298 4.04 1.07 14.36
N LYS A 299 4.70 1.80 15.26
CA LYS A 299 5.76 1.25 16.12
C LYS A 299 5.26 0.09 16.99
N LYS A 300 4.07 0.19 17.57
CA LYS A 300 3.48 -0.91 18.37
C LYS A 300 3.27 -2.15 17.50
N TRP A 301 2.71 -1.98 16.30
CA TRP A 301 2.52 -3.08 15.36
C TRP A 301 3.85 -3.74 14.99
N VAL A 302 4.87 -2.93 14.65
CA VAL A 302 6.21 -3.43 14.31
C VAL A 302 6.82 -4.21 15.47
N LEU A 303 6.72 -3.70 16.70
CA LEU A 303 7.25 -4.38 17.89
C LEU A 303 6.53 -5.71 18.15
N ALA A 304 5.22 -5.78 17.93
CA ALA A 304 4.44 -7.00 18.13
C ALA A 304 4.79 -8.09 17.11
N HIS A 305 5.02 -7.72 15.84
CA HIS A 305 5.10 -8.69 14.75
C HIS A 305 6.51 -8.95 14.21
N PHE A 306 7.46 -8.04 14.43
CA PHE A 306 8.87 -8.27 14.06
C PHE A 306 9.77 -8.58 15.24
N TYR A 307 9.32 -8.25 16.46
CA TYR A 307 10.07 -8.43 17.70
C TYR A 307 9.20 -9.11 18.76
N PRO A 308 8.55 -10.26 18.44
CA PRO A 308 7.70 -10.91 19.41
C PRO A 308 8.53 -11.21 20.69
N GLN A 309 8.02 -10.77 21.83
CA GLN A 309 8.64 -11.06 23.12
C GLN A 309 8.56 -12.58 23.30
N LYS A 310 9.71 -13.26 23.35
CA LYS A 310 9.74 -14.66 23.78
C LYS A 310 9.18 -14.68 25.19
N GLU A 311 8.02 -15.31 25.39
CA GLU A 311 7.50 -15.55 26.72
C GLU A 311 8.59 -16.26 27.54
N ALA A 312 8.97 -15.66 28.69
CA ALA A 312 10.05 -16.11 29.55
C ALA A 312 9.65 -17.32 30.40
#